data_60cec751779153d8c1c94f0ce3be6c70
#
_entry.id   60cec751779153d8c1c94f0ce3be6c70
#
_cell.length_a   1.000
_cell.length_b   1.000
_cell.length_c   1.000
_cell.angle_alpha   90.00
_cell.angle_beta   90.00
_cell.angle_gamma   90.00
#
_symmetry.space_group_name_H-M   'P 1'
#
loop_
_entity.id
_entity.type
_entity.pdbx_description
1 polymer ?
#
loop_
_entity_poly.entity_id
_entity_poly.type
_entity_poly.pdbx_seq_one_letter_code
_entity_poly.pdbx_strand_id
1 'polypeptide(L)'
;MPTALTDCALTCLHADEALLVLLKPAGLLSVPGRGADKQDCASARASQQWPGALVVHRLDMATSGLLLMARTPAVQRALSQAFADRQVEKRYQAIVQGCVAAPESQGGWGDIELPIAAD
;
A
#
# COMPACT_ATOMS: atom_id res chain seq x y z
N MET A 1 13.11 -24.90 12.00
CA MET A 1 12.54 -23.56 11.84
C MET A 1 11.19 -23.64 11.17
N PRO A 2 10.15 -23.28 11.86
CA PRO A 2 8.85 -23.31 11.22
C PRO A 2 8.76 -22.29 10.10
N THR A 3 8.45 -22.75 8.92
CA THR A 3 8.28 -21.91 7.75
C THR A 3 7.07 -20.99 7.88
N ALA A 4 6.12 -21.34 8.75
CA ALA A 4 4.91 -20.54 8.95
C ALA A 4 5.20 -19.11 9.42
N LEU A 5 6.24 -18.93 10.25
CA LEU A 5 6.63 -17.59 10.71
C LEU A 5 7.21 -16.75 9.58
N THR A 6 7.96 -17.36 8.69
CA THR A 6 8.52 -16.69 7.53
C THR A 6 7.43 -16.33 6.53
N ASP A 7 6.46 -17.22 6.33
CA ASP A 7 5.37 -17.00 5.38
C ASP A 7 4.41 -15.90 5.83
N CYS A 8 4.33 -15.66 7.15
CA CYS A 8 3.46 -14.61 7.69
C CYS A 8 4.14 -13.25 7.76
N ALA A 9 5.47 -13.20 7.64
CA ALA A 9 6.21 -11.96 7.75
C ALA A 9 6.16 -11.19 6.44
N LEU A 10 6.04 -9.87 6.55
CA LEU A 10 6.18 -8.98 5.42
C LEU A 10 7.62 -8.49 5.32
N THR A 11 8.09 -8.29 4.09
CA THR A 11 9.39 -7.65 3.88
C THR A 11 9.30 -6.18 4.32
N CYS A 12 10.18 -5.79 5.21
CA CYS A 12 10.27 -4.41 5.68
C CYS A 12 11.47 -3.75 5.02
N LEU A 13 11.24 -2.67 4.28
CA LEU A 13 12.29 -1.94 3.60
C LEU A 13 12.87 -0.83 4.47
N HIS A 14 12.08 -0.31 5.41
CA HIS A 14 12.52 0.73 6.33
C HIS A 14 11.64 0.69 7.58
N ALA A 15 12.27 0.83 8.74
CA ALA A 15 11.57 0.95 10.01
C ALA A 15 12.31 1.94 10.90
N ASP A 16 11.59 2.91 11.42
CA ASP A 16 12.13 3.86 12.40
C ASP A 16 11.08 4.10 13.51
N GLU A 17 11.30 5.10 14.34
CA GLU A 17 10.39 5.39 15.46
C GLU A 17 9.04 5.92 14.99
N ALA A 18 8.96 6.47 13.79
CA ALA A 18 7.77 7.13 13.28
C ALA A 18 6.95 6.23 12.35
N LEU A 19 7.61 5.52 11.43
CA LEU A 19 6.89 4.81 10.38
C LEU A 19 7.60 3.53 9.94
N LEU A 20 6.83 2.72 9.21
CA LEU A 20 7.30 1.49 8.57
C LEU A 20 7.05 1.64 7.06
N VAL A 21 7.99 1.14 6.26
CA VAL A 21 7.79 0.98 4.83
C VAL A 21 7.85 -0.51 4.53
N LEU A 22 6.73 -1.08 4.18
CA LEU A 22 6.57 -2.51 3.96
C LEU A 22 6.35 -2.80 2.48
N LEU A 23 6.71 -4.00 2.06
CA LEU A 23 6.43 -4.46 0.72
C LEU A 23 5.25 -5.42 0.77
N LYS A 24 4.10 -4.99 0.22
CA LYS A 24 2.91 -5.82 0.17
C LYS A 24 2.95 -6.65 -1.12
N PRO A 25 2.82 -7.99 -1.03
CA PRO A 25 2.69 -8.81 -2.24
C PRO A 25 1.31 -8.66 -2.87
N ALA A 26 1.22 -8.93 -4.16
CA ALA A 26 -0.06 -9.07 -4.84
C ALA A 26 -0.83 -10.25 -4.26
N GLY A 27 -2.13 -10.13 -4.18
CA GLY A 27 -2.99 -11.17 -3.63
C GLY A 27 -3.25 -11.08 -2.14
N LEU A 28 -2.56 -10.19 -1.42
CA LEU A 28 -2.77 -9.96 0.00
C LEU A 28 -3.54 -8.66 0.21
N LEU A 29 -4.59 -8.72 1.04
CA LEU A 29 -5.34 -7.52 1.42
C LEU A 29 -4.45 -6.58 2.26
N SER A 30 -4.66 -5.27 2.12
CA SER A 30 -3.98 -4.28 2.97
C SER A 30 -4.57 -4.26 4.37
N VAL A 31 -5.89 -4.35 4.47
CA VAL A 31 -6.66 -4.32 5.72
C VAL A 31 -7.64 -5.47 5.71
N PRO A 32 -8.21 -5.86 6.89
CA PRO A 32 -9.15 -6.97 6.92
C PRO A 32 -10.36 -6.73 6.02
N GLY A 33 -10.76 -7.77 5.30
CA GLY A 33 -11.99 -7.77 4.55
C GLY A 33 -13.17 -8.21 5.40
N ARG A 34 -14.31 -8.40 4.76
CA ARG A 34 -15.51 -8.88 5.43
C ARG A 34 -15.47 -10.41 5.56
N GLY A 35 -15.79 -10.91 6.74
CA GLY A 35 -15.84 -12.34 7.03
C GLY A 35 -14.56 -12.87 7.65
N ALA A 36 -14.66 -14.02 8.29
CA ALA A 36 -13.54 -14.64 9.01
C ALA A 36 -12.42 -15.09 8.08
N ASP A 37 -12.74 -15.43 6.84
CA ASP A 37 -11.79 -15.87 5.83
C ASP A 37 -10.94 -14.74 5.22
N LYS A 38 -11.26 -13.47 5.56
CA LYS A 38 -10.57 -12.30 5.02
C LYS A 38 -9.88 -11.47 6.09
N GLN A 39 -9.47 -12.11 7.18
CA GLN A 39 -8.77 -11.44 8.28
C GLN A 39 -7.26 -11.38 8.05
N ASP A 40 -6.69 -12.28 7.24
CA ASP A 40 -5.28 -12.19 6.91
C ASP A 40 -5.05 -11.04 5.94
N CYS A 41 -4.17 -10.12 6.34
CA CYS A 41 -3.90 -8.91 5.58
C CYS A 41 -2.55 -8.33 6.00
N ALA A 42 -2.08 -7.34 5.23
CA ALA A 42 -0.79 -6.70 5.51
C ALA A 42 -0.78 -6.04 6.88
N SER A 43 -1.85 -5.33 7.26
CA SER A 43 -1.88 -4.66 8.56
C SER A 43 -1.87 -5.63 9.73
N ALA A 44 -2.54 -6.78 9.60
CA ALA A 44 -2.52 -7.80 10.65
C ALA A 44 -1.13 -8.43 10.80
N ARG A 45 -0.48 -8.74 9.68
CA ARG A 45 0.88 -9.29 9.71
C ARG A 45 1.87 -8.29 10.26
N ALA A 46 1.74 -7.02 9.89
CA ALA A 46 2.60 -5.95 10.41
C ALA A 46 2.44 -5.77 11.92
N SER A 47 1.20 -5.86 12.43
CA SER A 47 0.93 -5.73 13.86
C SER A 47 1.54 -6.85 14.69
N GLN A 48 1.76 -8.02 14.11
CA GLN A 48 2.45 -9.12 14.78
C GLN A 48 3.94 -8.83 14.97
N GLN A 49 4.58 -8.16 14.00
CA GLN A 49 5.99 -7.81 14.07
C GLN A 49 6.22 -6.46 14.77
N TRP A 50 5.32 -5.52 14.59
CA TRP A 50 5.39 -4.19 15.18
C TRP A 50 4.06 -3.88 15.87
N PRO A 51 3.88 -4.31 17.13
CA PRO A 51 2.64 -4.03 17.85
C PRO A 51 2.36 -2.52 17.90
N GLY A 52 1.13 -2.16 17.62
CA GLY A 52 0.74 -0.76 17.57
C GLY A 52 0.88 -0.10 16.20
N ALA A 53 1.29 -0.83 15.16
CA ALA A 53 1.36 -0.29 13.82
C ALA A 53 -0.04 0.13 13.33
N LEU A 54 -0.12 1.30 12.70
CA LEU A 54 -1.39 1.93 12.32
C LEU A 54 -1.46 2.18 10.82
N VAL A 55 -2.63 1.93 10.25
CA VAL A 55 -2.88 2.09 8.81
C VAL A 55 -2.99 3.57 8.45
N VAL A 56 -2.36 3.99 7.37
CA VAL A 56 -2.46 5.36 6.84
C VAL A 56 -2.97 5.42 5.41
N HIS A 57 -2.83 4.33 4.66
CA HIS A 57 -3.37 4.18 3.31
C HIS A 57 -3.48 2.70 2.99
N ARG A 58 -4.04 2.40 1.84
CA ARG A 58 -4.21 1.00 1.41
C ARG A 58 -3.87 0.86 -0.06
N LEU A 59 -3.39 -0.33 -0.41
CA LEU A 59 -3.29 -0.82 -1.78
C LEU A 59 -4.38 -1.87 -1.99
N ASP A 60 -4.86 -2.00 -3.21
CA ASP A 60 -5.81 -3.06 -3.55
C ASP A 60 -5.17 -4.44 -3.38
N MET A 61 -6.01 -5.46 -3.20
CA MET A 61 -5.52 -6.82 -3.01
C MET A 61 -4.58 -7.26 -4.12
N ALA A 62 -4.93 -6.96 -5.37
CA ALA A 62 -4.13 -7.37 -6.53
C ALA A 62 -2.88 -6.53 -6.73
N THR A 63 -2.76 -5.40 -6.06
CA THR A 63 -1.63 -4.48 -6.22
C THR A 63 -0.50 -4.85 -5.27
N SER A 64 0.70 -4.96 -5.80
CA SER A 64 1.92 -5.10 -4.99
C SER A 64 2.60 -3.74 -4.87
N GLY A 65 3.44 -3.59 -3.86
CA GLY A 65 4.26 -2.41 -3.72
C GLY A 65 4.38 -1.90 -2.31
N LEU A 66 4.77 -0.64 -2.21
CA LEU A 66 5.10 0.00 -0.93
C LEU A 66 3.84 0.32 -0.14
N LEU A 67 3.81 -0.12 1.10
CA LEU A 67 2.74 0.16 2.04
C LEU A 67 3.35 0.82 3.27
N LEU A 68 2.95 2.07 3.54
CA LEU A 68 3.42 2.79 4.71
C LEU A 68 2.46 2.55 5.88
N MET A 69 3.04 2.40 7.08
CA MET A 69 2.25 2.34 8.31
C MET A 69 2.89 3.26 9.34
N ALA A 70 2.05 3.85 10.18
CA ALA A 70 2.52 4.72 11.25
C ALA A 70 2.77 3.91 12.52
N ARG A 71 3.69 4.38 13.35
CA ARG A 71 3.99 3.72 14.62
C ARG A 71 3.37 4.42 15.83
N THR A 72 2.84 5.62 15.64
CA THR A 72 2.14 6.36 16.69
C THR A 72 0.89 7.02 16.13
N PRO A 73 -0.12 7.32 16.97
CA PRO A 73 -1.31 8.03 16.49
C PRO A 73 -1.00 9.41 15.90
N ALA A 74 -0.01 10.11 16.43
CA ALA A 74 0.38 11.42 15.91
C ALA A 74 0.92 11.31 14.49
N VAL A 75 1.77 10.32 14.22
CA VAL A 75 2.30 10.08 12.88
C VAL A 75 1.20 9.61 11.94
N GLN A 76 0.27 8.77 12.44
CA GLN A 76 -0.87 8.32 11.65
C GLN A 76 -1.69 9.51 11.14
N ARG A 77 -1.98 10.46 12.02
CA ARG A 77 -2.73 11.68 11.63
C ARG A 77 -1.97 12.50 10.60
N ALA A 78 -0.67 12.69 10.82
CA ALA A 78 0.15 13.48 9.91
C ALA A 78 0.25 12.84 8.52
N LEU A 79 0.48 11.52 8.46
CA LEU A 79 0.58 10.81 7.19
C LEU A 79 -0.79 10.74 6.48
N SER A 80 -1.86 10.44 7.23
CA SER A 80 -3.20 10.42 6.64
C SER A 80 -3.57 11.77 6.05
N GLN A 81 -3.21 12.86 6.72
CA GLN A 81 -3.43 14.20 6.20
C GLN A 81 -2.61 14.47 4.96
N ALA A 82 -1.35 14.04 4.93
CA ALA A 82 -0.49 14.19 3.76
C ALA A 82 -1.06 13.46 2.54
N PHE A 83 -1.61 12.25 2.72
CA PHE A 83 -2.29 11.54 1.64
C PHE A 83 -3.56 12.28 1.20
N ALA A 84 -4.36 12.76 2.13
CA ALA A 84 -5.59 13.49 1.81
C ALA A 84 -5.31 14.78 1.06
N ASP A 85 -4.23 15.49 1.39
CA ASP A 85 -3.82 16.73 0.78
C ASP A 85 -2.98 16.54 -0.49
N ARG A 86 -2.83 15.29 -0.94
CA ARG A 86 -2.04 14.94 -2.11
C ARG A 86 -0.59 15.42 -2.04
N GLN A 87 -0.02 15.39 -0.86
CA GLN A 87 1.40 15.74 -0.63
C GLN A 87 2.32 14.53 -0.77
N VAL A 88 1.74 13.35 -0.99
CA VAL A 88 2.50 12.12 -1.22
C VAL A 88 2.55 11.87 -2.71
N GLU A 89 3.77 11.83 -3.24
CA GLU A 89 3.97 11.51 -4.65
C GLU A 89 3.92 10.00 -4.83
N LYS A 90 3.07 9.52 -5.75
CA LYS A 90 2.85 8.09 -5.98
C LYS A 90 3.15 7.73 -7.42
N ARG A 91 3.79 6.59 -7.60
CA ARG A 91 4.07 6.05 -8.94
C ARG A 91 3.70 4.57 -8.95
N TYR A 92 2.93 4.19 -9.96
CA TYR A 92 2.51 2.80 -10.19
C TYR A 92 2.90 2.36 -11.58
N GLN A 93 3.10 1.06 -11.72
CA GLN A 93 3.23 0.42 -13.03
C GLN A 93 2.04 -0.49 -13.24
N ALA A 94 1.48 -0.46 -14.43
CA ALA A 94 0.34 -1.29 -14.78
C ALA A 94 0.51 -1.83 -16.20
N ILE A 95 0.04 -3.06 -16.39
CA ILE A 95 -0.06 -3.66 -17.72
C ILE A 95 -1.47 -3.40 -18.21
N VAL A 96 -1.58 -2.73 -19.36
CA VAL A 96 -2.86 -2.38 -19.93
C VAL A 96 -3.02 -3.02 -21.30
N GLN A 97 -4.27 -3.16 -21.74
CA GLN A 97 -4.57 -3.65 -23.07
C GLN A 97 -4.31 -2.55 -24.10
N GLY A 98 -3.62 -2.91 -25.17
CA GLY A 98 -3.33 -1.97 -26.25
C GLY A 98 -2.03 -1.22 -26.05
N CYS A 99 -1.79 -0.25 -26.90
CA CYS A 99 -0.59 0.57 -26.89
C CYS A 99 -0.96 2.00 -26.50
N VAL A 100 -0.37 2.51 -25.43
CA VAL A 100 -0.62 3.88 -24.95
C VAL A 100 0.60 4.72 -25.26
N ALA A 101 0.42 5.80 -26.01
CA ALA A 101 1.49 6.73 -26.33
C ALA A 101 1.30 8.01 -25.54
N ALA A 102 2.38 8.48 -24.91
CA ALA A 102 2.36 9.75 -24.18
C ALA A 102 2.60 10.91 -25.15
N PRO A 103 1.90 12.05 -24.97
CA PRO A 103 2.13 13.22 -25.80
C PRO A 103 3.52 13.81 -25.58
N GLU A 104 4.25 14.11 -26.67
CA GLU A 104 5.57 14.68 -26.57
C GLU A 104 5.55 16.07 -25.94
N SER A 105 4.46 16.83 -26.15
CA SER A 105 4.29 18.17 -25.59
C SER A 105 4.23 18.20 -24.06
N GLN A 106 4.04 17.04 -23.42
CA GLN A 106 3.99 16.92 -21.96
C GLN A 106 5.20 16.18 -21.39
N GLY A 107 6.31 16.18 -22.13
CA GLY A 107 7.56 15.55 -21.67
C GLY A 107 7.47 14.04 -21.53
N GLY A 108 6.64 13.40 -22.33
CA GLY A 108 6.40 11.96 -22.25
C GLY A 108 5.33 11.53 -21.25
N TRP A 109 4.66 12.50 -20.62
CA TRP A 109 3.57 12.23 -19.68
C TRP A 109 2.24 12.67 -20.27
N GLY A 110 1.20 11.98 -19.91
CA GLY A 110 -0.17 12.32 -20.28
C GLY A 110 -1.10 12.18 -19.10
N ASP A 111 -2.21 12.89 -19.13
CA ASP A 111 -3.22 12.84 -18.08
C ASP A 111 -4.44 12.05 -18.53
N ILE A 112 -5.00 11.28 -17.61
CA ILE A 112 -6.27 10.59 -17.82
C ILE A 112 -7.22 11.07 -16.73
N GLU A 113 -8.27 11.79 -17.13
CA GLU A 113 -9.25 12.38 -16.23
C GLU A 113 -10.62 11.73 -16.39
N LEU A 114 -10.63 10.41 -16.39
CA LEU A 114 -11.85 9.64 -16.51
C LEU A 114 -12.30 9.14 -15.14
N PRO A 115 -13.62 9.04 -14.92
CA PRO A 115 -14.12 8.44 -13.69
C PRO A 115 -13.64 6.99 -13.55
N ILE A 116 -13.33 6.60 -12.32
CA ILE A 116 -12.96 5.23 -12.01
C ILE A 116 -14.21 4.47 -11.59
N ALA A 117 -14.42 3.33 -12.21
CA ALA A 117 -15.58 2.49 -11.91
C ALA A 117 -15.12 1.04 -11.76
N ALA A 118 -15.89 0.26 -11.02
CA ALA A 118 -15.69 -1.17 -10.93
C ALA A 118 -16.16 -1.86 -12.20
N ASP A 119 -15.47 -2.94 -12.57
CA ASP A 119 -15.87 -3.79 -13.69
C ASP A 119 -17.17 -4.54 -13.39
#